data_934213781194c0e2aa630efe9572f7fa
#
_entry.id   934213781194c0e2aa630efe9572f7fa
#
_cell.length_a   1.000
_cell.length_b   1.000
_cell.length_c   1.000
_cell.angle_alpha   90.00
_cell.angle_beta   90.00
_cell.angle_gamma   90.00
#
_symmetry.space_group_name_H-M   'P 1'
#
loop_
_entity.id
_entity.type
_entity.pdbx_description
1 polymer ?
#
loop_
_entity_poly.entity_id
_entity_poly.type
_entity_poly.pdbx_seq_one_letter_code
_entity_poly.pdbx_strand_id
1 'polypeptide(L)'
;MDQKLVVNKLRAAAERLPFTHLLIGWRVPLPLLKACRTEAERLGIRFLRWQPLLTTDKDFQSDPTWQTEGLTGGKVAGYRGMPEFTFFCPNHPAMQDAIYEHLDKLIHQGIYQGFFLDRARFPSPSADPINNLACFCEHCQRKAAEDGMDLEGIRQEILRNTLEPEGRIALVKALLAGKPEPEQAEQSSGLGQFLAFRKRSVQDILTLISQALREAHLEIGLDSYSPSLTHMVGQELKTMSERVDWIKLMTYAHTLAPAGIPFELSGLLHYLSTTTHLGEEQVLELMGQTIGLPLPTSFGSLKEEGLSPLALEKEAKFGVEACSVPALAGMELVEFEGVTRLIPDQIRADLMAIKRAGSAGLAISWDLLHIPLDWLVLVRQVYLGKS
;
A
#
# COMPACT_ATOMS: atom_id res chain seq x y z
N MET A 1 20.74 -5.81 17.40
CA MET A 1 19.95 -7.06 17.13
C MET A 1 20.93 -8.21 17.09
N ASP A 2 20.69 -9.30 17.82
CA ASP A 2 21.57 -10.47 17.86
C ASP A 2 21.46 -11.27 16.56
N GLN A 3 22.56 -11.39 15.83
CA GLN A 3 22.64 -12.10 14.55
C GLN A 3 22.23 -13.57 14.66
N LYS A 4 22.65 -14.27 15.74
CA LYS A 4 22.30 -15.68 15.96
C LYS A 4 20.79 -15.86 16.15
N LEU A 5 20.16 -14.94 16.90
CA LEU A 5 18.72 -14.97 17.14
C LEU A 5 17.95 -14.84 15.82
N VAL A 6 18.32 -13.88 14.98
CA VAL A 6 17.64 -13.63 13.68
C VAL A 6 17.80 -14.83 12.75
N VAL A 7 19.02 -15.35 12.57
CA VAL A 7 19.27 -16.49 11.70
C VAL A 7 18.57 -17.75 12.22
N ASN A 8 18.54 -17.99 13.52
CA ASN A 8 17.82 -19.12 14.11
C ASN A 8 16.30 -18.98 13.91
N LYS A 9 15.74 -17.77 14.04
CA LYS A 9 14.31 -17.54 13.78
C LYS A 9 13.99 -17.77 12.31
N LEU A 10 14.83 -17.33 11.37
CA LEU A 10 14.67 -17.56 9.94
C LEU A 10 14.64 -19.09 9.63
N ARG A 11 15.60 -19.83 10.18
CA ARG A 11 15.66 -21.29 10.03
C ARG A 11 14.43 -21.98 10.60
N ALA A 12 14.08 -21.65 11.84
CA ALA A 12 12.90 -22.20 12.51
C ALA A 12 11.60 -21.89 11.77
N ALA A 13 11.48 -20.70 11.16
CA ALA A 13 10.33 -20.35 10.33
C ALA A 13 10.26 -21.19 9.05
N ALA A 14 11.39 -21.36 8.34
CA ALA A 14 11.46 -22.16 7.12
C ALA A 14 11.15 -23.64 7.35
N GLU A 15 11.51 -24.18 8.51
CA GLU A 15 11.14 -25.54 8.92
C GLU A 15 9.62 -25.71 9.14
N ARG A 16 8.94 -24.67 9.63
CA ARG A 16 7.50 -24.71 9.92
C ARG A 16 6.65 -24.40 8.70
N LEU A 17 7.07 -23.42 7.91
CA LEU A 17 6.39 -23.03 6.70
C LEU A 17 7.44 -22.84 5.60
N PRO A 18 7.47 -23.67 4.54
CA PRO A 18 8.34 -23.43 3.40
C PRO A 18 7.87 -22.15 2.68
N PHE A 19 8.80 -21.21 2.50
CA PHE A 19 8.56 -19.98 1.75
C PHE A 19 9.68 -19.76 0.73
N THR A 20 9.38 -18.99 -0.31
CA THR A 20 10.24 -18.82 -1.49
C THR A 20 11.03 -17.52 -1.47
N HIS A 21 10.55 -16.52 -0.73
CA HIS A 21 11.12 -15.18 -0.71
C HIS A 21 11.29 -14.68 0.72
N LEU A 22 12.39 -13.99 0.98
CA LEU A 22 12.63 -13.22 2.18
C LEU A 22 12.81 -11.75 1.79
N LEU A 23 11.88 -10.90 2.25
CA LEU A 23 11.93 -9.46 2.04
C LEU A 23 12.64 -8.82 3.23
N ILE A 24 13.81 -8.21 2.99
CA ILE A 24 14.64 -7.64 4.05
C ILE A 24 14.54 -6.11 4.07
N GLY A 25 14.22 -5.54 5.24
CA GLY A 25 14.10 -4.11 5.42
C GLY A 25 15.42 -3.34 5.30
N TRP A 26 15.33 -2.03 5.29
CA TRP A 26 16.44 -1.11 5.05
C TRP A 26 17.25 -0.75 6.30
N ARG A 27 16.83 -1.15 7.48
CA ARG A 27 17.50 -0.82 8.76
C ARG A 27 18.38 -1.96 9.29
N VAL A 28 18.83 -2.84 8.42
CA VAL A 28 19.58 -4.04 8.82
C VAL A 28 21.08 -3.78 8.68
N PRO A 29 21.87 -3.93 9.77
CA PRO A 29 23.33 -3.79 9.70
C PRO A 29 23.96 -4.77 8.71
N LEU A 30 24.99 -4.33 7.97
CA LEU A 30 25.62 -5.13 6.92
C LEU A 30 26.07 -6.54 7.36
N PRO A 31 26.65 -6.76 8.55
CA PRO A 31 26.99 -8.13 9.00
C PRO A 31 25.77 -9.03 9.13
N LEU A 32 24.66 -8.51 9.67
CA LEU A 32 23.40 -9.25 9.79
C LEU A 32 22.77 -9.50 8.42
N LEU A 33 22.80 -8.50 7.54
CA LEU A 33 22.31 -8.61 6.16
C LEU A 33 23.02 -9.76 5.42
N LYS A 34 24.36 -9.82 5.49
CA LYS A 34 25.16 -10.90 4.89
C LYS A 34 24.82 -12.27 5.49
N ALA A 35 24.65 -12.35 6.81
CA ALA A 35 24.27 -13.60 7.46
C ALA A 35 22.88 -14.09 7.06
N CYS A 36 21.89 -13.18 6.96
CA CYS A 36 20.54 -13.51 6.48
C CYS A 36 20.56 -13.99 5.02
N ARG A 37 21.35 -13.31 4.17
CA ARG A 37 21.54 -13.73 2.78
C ARG A 37 22.12 -15.14 2.68
N THR A 38 23.22 -15.43 3.38
CA THR A 38 23.86 -16.75 3.39
C THR A 38 22.89 -17.83 3.83
N GLU A 39 22.09 -17.57 4.88
CA GLU A 39 21.11 -18.55 5.35
C GLU A 39 19.94 -18.72 4.35
N ALA A 40 19.46 -17.64 3.74
CA ALA A 40 18.43 -17.70 2.69
C ALA A 40 18.91 -18.52 1.50
N GLU A 41 20.15 -18.31 1.02
CA GLU A 41 20.77 -19.10 -0.07
C GLU A 41 20.87 -20.60 0.30
N ARG A 42 21.29 -20.90 1.54
CA ARG A 42 21.35 -22.30 2.04
C ARG A 42 19.97 -22.97 2.06
N LEU A 43 18.91 -22.21 2.30
CA LEU A 43 17.52 -22.67 2.34
C LEU A 43 16.82 -22.65 0.96
N GLY A 44 17.51 -22.17 -0.09
CA GLY A 44 16.91 -22.00 -1.42
C GLY A 44 15.87 -20.87 -1.50
N ILE A 45 15.97 -19.89 -0.60
CA ILE A 45 15.07 -18.76 -0.48
C ILE A 45 15.65 -17.55 -1.22
N ARG A 46 14.87 -16.90 -2.07
CA ARG A 46 15.27 -15.68 -2.76
C ARG A 46 15.31 -14.51 -1.77
N PHE A 47 16.35 -13.68 -1.89
CA PHE A 47 16.65 -12.61 -0.96
C PHE A 47 16.44 -11.25 -1.63
N LEU A 48 15.33 -10.56 -1.30
CA LEU A 48 14.94 -9.30 -1.90
C LEU A 48 15.03 -8.14 -0.90
N ARG A 49 15.39 -6.96 -1.41
CA ARG A 49 15.32 -5.72 -0.63
C ARG A 49 13.89 -5.20 -0.60
N TRP A 50 13.34 -4.93 0.59
CA TRP A 50 12.14 -4.12 0.72
C TRP A 50 12.53 -2.64 0.62
N GLN A 51 12.09 -1.97 -0.47
CA GLN A 51 12.52 -0.63 -0.83
C GLN A 51 11.34 0.33 -0.98
N PRO A 52 11.16 1.29 -0.04
CA PRO A 52 10.22 2.39 -0.25
C PRO A 52 10.71 3.33 -1.35
N LEU A 53 9.81 3.78 -2.21
CA LEU A 53 10.14 4.67 -3.33
C LEU A 53 9.86 6.13 -3.02
N LEU A 54 8.66 6.46 -2.57
CA LEU A 54 8.21 7.84 -2.38
C LEU A 54 8.17 8.27 -0.90
N THR A 55 8.95 7.63 -0.07
CA THR A 55 9.22 8.04 1.32
C THR A 55 10.68 7.78 1.66
N THR A 56 11.16 8.36 2.77
CA THR A 56 12.52 8.07 3.24
C THR A 56 12.66 6.60 3.70
N ASP A 57 13.80 6.02 3.39
CA ASP A 57 14.40 4.99 4.23
C ASP A 57 15.58 5.64 4.99
N LYS A 58 16.08 5.13 6.05
CA LYS A 58 17.14 5.81 6.83
C LYS A 58 18.47 5.96 6.07
N ASP A 59 18.67 5.21 5.00
CA ASP A 59 19.86 5.23 4.16
C ASP A 59 19.74 6.27 3.03
N PHE A 60 18.54 6.80 2.84
CA PHE A 60 18.19 7.76 1.82
C PHE A 60 17.93 9.14 2.46
N GLN A 61 18.82 10.10 2.23
CA GLN A 61 18.64 11.46 2.73
C GLN A 61 17.53 12.15 1.94
N SER A 62 16.47 12.53 2.64
CA SER A 62 15.34 13.25 2.06
C SER A 62 15.54 14.77 2.18
N ASP A 63 15.10 15.50 1.14
CA ASP A 63 14.96 16.94 1.18
C ASP A 63 13.50 17.30 1.50
N PRO A 64 13.23 18.19 2.47
CA PRO A 64 11.87 18.64 2.78
C PRO A 64 11.12 19.27 1.60
N THR A 65 11.84 19.81 0.60
CA THR A 65 11.23 20.35 -0.61
C THR A 65 10.50 19.32 -1.45
N TRP A 66 10.89 18.04 -1.36
CA TRP A 66 10.28 16.94 -2.09
C TRP A 66 8.90 16.54 -1.56
N GLN A 67 8.57 16.95 -0.34
CA GLN A 67 7.32 16.58 0.31
C GLN A 67 6.10 17.02 -0.48
N THR A 68 5.10 16.14 -0.58
CA THR A 68 3.83 16.42 -1.26
C THR A 68 3.11 17.61 -0.63
N GLU A 69 2.40 18.37 -1.47
CA GLU A 69 1.57 19.50 -1.07
C GLU A 69 0.10 19.16 -1.25
N GLY A 70 -0.67 19.36 -0.19
CA GLY A 70 -2.10 19.04 -0.16
C GLY A 70 -2.97 20.10 -0.86
N LEU A 71 -4.26 19.82 -0.91
CA LEU A 71 -5.26 20.64 -1.57
C LEU A 71 -5.30 22.07 -1.00
N THR A 72 -5.01 22.27 0.29
CA THR A 72 -4.98 23.60 0.94
C THR A 72 -3.64 24.35 0.82
N GLY A 73 -2.64 23.76 0.15
CA GLY A 73 -1.31 24.36 -0.06
C GLY A 73 -0.29 24.05 1.04
N GLY A 74 -0.69 23.32 2.09
CA GLY A 74 0.24 22.87 3.14
C GLY A 74 0.97 21.60 2.74
N LYS A 75 2.17 21.38 3.31
CA LYS A 75 2.86 20.09 3.17
C LYS A 75 2.11 18.99 3.92
N VAL A 76 1.93 17.84 3.26
CA VAL A 76 1.20 16.69 3.85
C VAL A 76 2.10 15.99 4.86
N ALA A 77 1.75 16.10 6.13
CA ALA A 77 2.51 15.47 7.21
C ALA A 77 2.39 13.93 7.17
N GLY A 78 3.45 13.24 7.55
CA GLY A 78 3.43 11.80 7.76
C GLY A 78 2.53 11.40 8.94
N TYR A 79 2.08 10.15 8.96
CA TYR A 79 1.30 9.62 10.08
C TYR A 79 2.02 9.85 11.42
N ARG A 80 1.36 10.56 12.33
CA ARG A 80 1.92 10.97 13.64
C ARG A 80 3.29 11.67 13.54
N GLY A 81 3.56 12.36 12.44
CA GLY A 81 4.83 13.05 12.21
C GLY A 81 6.02 12.13 11.92
N MET A 82 5.77 10.85 11.67
CA MET A 82 6.84 9.89 11.39
C MET A 82 7.41 10.09 9.97
N PRO A 83 8.74 10.30 9.83
CA PRO A 83 9.37 10.56 8.52
C PRO A 83 9.12 9.46 7.50
N GLU A 84 9.07 8.20 7.92
CA GLU A 84 8.82 7.06 7.06
C GLU A 84 7.41 7.02 6.44
N PHE A 85 6.49 7.85 6.90
CA PHE A 85 5.16 8.05 6.34
C PHE A 85 4.99 9.44 5.71
N THR A 86 6.06 10.21 5.58
CA THR A 86 6.07 11.48 4.84
C THR A 86 6.37 11.19 3.38
N PHE A 87 5.39 11.45 2.53
CA PHE A 87 5.48 11.13 1.10
C PHE A 87 6.09 12.26 0.28
N PHE A 88 6.89 11.87 -0.71
CA PHE A 88 7.50 12.76 -1.69
C PHE A 88 6.66 12.84 -2.96
N CYS A 89 6.78 13.98 -3.65
CA CYS A 89 6.13 14.18 -4.93
C CYS A 89 6.81 13.33 -6.03
N PRO A 90 6.08 12.43 -6.71
CA PRO A 90 6.65 11.62 -7.79
C PRO A 90 7.12 12.45 -8.98
N ASN A 91 6.60 13.68 -9.15
CA ASN A 91 6.94 14.56 -10.25
C ASN A 91 8.08 15.56 -9.94
N HIS A 92 8.73 15.44 -8.77
CA HIS A 92 9.84 16.29 -8.39
C HIS A 92 11.15 15.76 -9.00
N PRO A 93 11.82 16.46 -9.95
CA PRO A 93 12.99 15.93 -10.66
C PRO A 93 14.14 15.51 -9.75
N ALA A 94 14.54 16.38 -8.81
CA ALA A 94 15.63 16.05 -7.89
C ALA A 94 15.32 14.87 -6.96
N MET A 95 14.05 14.60 -6.66
CA MET A 95 13.66 13.40 -5.94
C MET A 95 13.80 12.15 -6.83
N GLN A 96 13.39 12.25 -8.11
CA GLN A 96 13.56 11.16 -9.07
C GLN A 96 15.03 10.81 -9.26
N ASP A 97 15.89 11.80 -9.42
CA ASP A 97 17.33 11.60 -9.55
C ASP A 97 17.91 10.95 -8.29
N ALA A 98 17.53 11.45 -7.11
CA ALA A 98 18.04 10.95 -5.85
C ALA A 98 17.62 9.49 -5.58
N ILE A 99 16.37 9.09 -5.87
CA ILE A 99 15.94 7.70 -5.69
C ILE A 99 16.61 6.79 -6.72
N TYR A 100 16.80 7.25 -7.94
CA TYR A 100 17.52 6.51 -8.97
C TYR A 100 18.97 6.24 -8.55
N GLU A 101 19.70 7.28 -8.12
CA GLU A 101 21.08 7.13 -7.62
C GLU A 101 21.18 6.21 -6.39
N HIS A 102 20.18 6.28 -5.51
CA HIS A 102 20.15 5.42 -4.33
C HIS A 102 19.98 3.95 -4.74
N LEU A 103 19.06 3.65 -5.66
CA LEU A 103 18.86 2.31 -6.18
C LEU A 103 20.09 1.80 -6.95
N ASP A 104 20.72 2.63 -7.77
CA ASP A 104 21.94 2.28 -8.49
C ASP A 104 23.05 1.82 -7.55
N LYS A 105 23.26 2.55 -6.45
CA LYS A 105 24.21 2.16 -5.38
C LYS A 105 23.86 0.81 -4.77
N LEU A 106 22.57 0.53 -4.54
CA LEU A 106 22.13 -0.75 -3.97
C LEU A 106 22.26 -1.91 -4.97
N ILE A 107 22.02 -1.68 -6.24
CA ILE A 107 22.24 -2.63 -7.35
C ILE A 107 23.71 -3.02 -7.41
N HIS A 108 24.62 -2.04 -7.42
CA HIS A 108 26.05 -2.27 -7.49
C HIS A 108 26.66 -3.00 -6.27
N GLN A 109 25.96 -2.99 -5.12
CA GLN A 109 26.37 -3.81 -3.98
C GLN A 109 26.27 -5.32 -4.23
N GLY A 110 25.42 -5.76 -5.18
CA GLY A 110 25.28 -7.16 -5.57
C GLY A 110 24.76 -8.08 -4.45
N ILE A 111 24.09 -7.51 -3.42
CA ILE A 111 23.62 -8.27 -2.25
C ILE A 111 22.26 -8.90 -2.53
N TYR A 112 21.40 -8.24 -3.28
CA TYR A 112 20.01 -8.61 -3.46
C TYR A 112 19.78 -9.33 -4.80
N GLN A 113 18.86 -10.26 -4.83
CA GLN A 113 18.41 -10.96 -6.03
C GLN A 113 17.20 -10.25 -6.69
N GLY A 114 16.68 -9.22 -6.01
CA GLY A 114 15.57 -8.43 -6.47
C GLY A 114 15.17 -7.37 -5.45
N PHE A 115 14.16 -6.60 -5.82
CA PHE A 115 13.60 -5.54 -5.00
C PHE A 115 12.10 -5.72 -4.84
N PHE A 116 11.61 -5.54 -3.63
CA PHE A 116 10.21 -5.43 -3.31
C PHE A 116 9.91 -3.94 -3.11
N LEU A 117 9.35 -3.32 -4.14
CA LEU A 117 9.06 -1.89 -4.17
C LEU A 117 7.82 -1.59 -3.34
N ASP A 118 7.94 -0.68 -2.40
CA ASP A 118 6.86 -0.22 -1.54
C ASP A 118 6.63 1.27 -1.70
N ARG A 119 5.45 1.76 -1.33
CA ARG A 119 5.10 3.19 -1.33
C ARG A 119 5.27 3.88 -2.68
N ALA A 120 5.12 3.15 -3.78
CA ALA A 120 4.93 3.70 -5.11
C ALA A 120 3.51 4.30 -5.20
N ARG A 121 3.24 5.36 -4.44
CA ARG A 121 1.91 5.95 -4.29
C ARG A 121 1.94 7.34 -3.64
N PHE A 122 0.87 8.08 -3.75
CA PHE A 122 0.63 9.27 -2.94
C PHE A 122 0.24 8.93 -1.49
N PRO A 123 0.30 9.91 -0.56
CA PRO A 123 -0.25 9.73 0.79
C PRO A 123 -1.74 9.39 0.72
N SER A 124 -2.22 8.61 1.69
CA SER A 124 -3.65 8.38 1.84
C SER A 124 -4.33 9.64 2.35
N PRO A 125 -5.42 10.08 1.72
CA PRO A 125 -6.21 11.20 2.19
C PRO A 125 -7.23 10.81 3.27
N SER A 126 -7.30 9.56 3.72
CA SER A 126 -8.39 9.03 4.55
C SER A 126 -8.61 9.78 5.87
N ALA A 127 -7.52 10.18 6.54
CA ALA A 127 -7.61 10.87 7.83
C ALA A 127 -8.08 12.33 7.69
N ASP A 128 -7.76 12.98 6.59
CA ASP A 128 -8.16 14.36 6.26
C ASP A 128 -8.17 14.53 4.73
N PRO A 129 -9.31 14.23 4.08
CA PRO A 129 -9.41 14.30 2.63
C PRO A 129 -9.13 15.68 2.04
N ILE A 130 -9.32 16.75 2.81
CA ILE A 130 -9.07 18.11 2.34
C ILE A 130 -7.57 18.46 2.40
N ASN A 131 -6.90 18.17 3.53
CA ASN A 131 -5.50 18.55 3.67
C ASN A 131 -4.53 17.52 3.06
N ASN A 132 -4.90 16.25 3.02
CA ASN A 132 -4.01 15.18 2.60
C ASN A 132 -4.19 14.74 1.14
N LEU A 133 -5.22 15.23 0.43
CA LEU A 133 -5.34 14.98 -1.00
C LEU A 133 -4.22 15.75 -1.74
N ALA A 134 -3.25 15.03 -2.27
CA ALA A 134 -2.03 15.59 -2.87
C ALA A 134 -1.77 14.96 -4.27
N CYS A 135 -0.98 15.60 -5.13
CA CYS A 135 -0.05 16.68 -4.89
C CYS A 135 -0.36 17.90 -5.78
N PHE A 136 -0.30 19.10 -5.21
CA PHE A 136 -0.53 20.37 -5.92
C PHE A 136 0.71 21.27 -5.98
N CYS A 137 1.91 20.75 -5.71
CA CYS A 137 3.17 21.50 -5.75
C CYS A 137 3.50 22.02 -7.17
N GLU A 138 4.46 22.94 -7.27
CA GLU A 138 4.88 23.55 -8.54
C GLU A 138 5.28 22.53 -9.63
N HIS A 139 5.91 21.41 -9.25
CA HIS A 139 6.29 20.35 -10.20
C HIS A 139 5.08 19.63 -10.77
N CYS A 140 4.06 19.39 -9.93
CA CYS A 140 2.79 18.82 -10.40
C CYS A 140 2.04 19.82 -11.30
N GLN A 141 2.03 21.11 -10.95
CA GLN A 141 1.40 22.13 -11.77
C GLN A 141 2.06 22.24 -13.15
N ARG A 142 3.41 22.21 -13.20
CA ARG A 142 4.15 22.24 -14.47
C ARG A 142 3.83 21.02 -15.32
N LYS A 143 3.92 19.81 -14.76
CA LYS A 143 3.62 18.58 -15.50
C LYS A 143 2.16 18.52 -15.97
N ALA A 144 1.22 19.00 -15.16
CA ALA A 144 -0.17 19.10 -15.54
C ALA A 144 -0.38 20.07 -16.72
N ALA A 145 0.30 21.23 -16.69
CA ALA A 145 0.24 22.20 -17.77
C ALA A 145 0.82 21.66 -19.10
N GLU A 146 1.88 20.84 -19.04
CA GLU A 146 2.43 20.11 -20.20
C GLU A 146 1.40 19.15 -20.82
N ASP A 147 0.54 18.54 -19.98
CA ASP A 147 -0.58 17.69 -20.39
C ASP A 147 -1.85 18.50 -20.77
N GLY A 148 -1.79 19.82 -20.80
CA GLY A 148 -2.92 20.71 -21.11
C GLY A 148 -3.97 20.84 -19.99
N MET A 149 -3.63 20.50 -18.75
CA MET A 149 -4.52 20.50 -17.58
C MET A 149 -4.26 21.72 -16.68
N ASP A 150 -5.29 22.47 -16.35
CA ASP A 150 -5.26 23.56 -15.36
C ASP A 150 -5.41 22.99 -13.93
N LEU A 151 -4.31 22.58 -13.34
CA LEU A 151 -4.32 21.95 -12.00
C LEU A 151 -4.74 22.93 -10.91
N GLU A 152 -4.42 24.23 -11.02
CA GLU A 152 -4.84 25.22 -10.03
C GLU A 152 -6.36 25.51 -10.14
N GLY A 153 -6.90 25.60 -11.35
CA GLY A 153 -8.34 25.72 -11.58
C GLY A 153 -9.10 24.53 -10.99
N ILE A 154 -8.59 23.31 -11.19
CA ILE A 154 -9.13 22.07 -10.61
C ILE A 154 -9.05 22.11 -9.07
N ARG A 155 -7.94 22.53 -8.50
CA ARG A 155 -7.78 22.71 -7.05
C ARG A 155 -8.86 23.61 -6.46
N GLN A 156 -9.09 24.77 -7.07
CA GLN A 156 -10.11 25.73 -6.65
C GLN A 156 -11.52 25.17 -6.82
N GLU A 157 -11.78 24.39 -7.88
CA GLU A 157 -13.05 23.70 -8.08
C GLU A 157 -13.33 22.71 -6.93
N ILE A 158 -12.36 21.84 -6.60
CA ILE A 158 -12.50 20.87 -5.52
C ILE A 158 -12.75 21.57 -4.19
N LEU A 159 -12.00 22.62 -3.87
CA LEU A 159 -12.17 23.39 -2.63
C LEU A 159 -13.58 24.00 -2.54
N ARG A 160 -14.07 24.63 -3.62
CA ARG A 160 -15.43 25.18 -3.63
C ARG A 160 -16.50 24.12 -3.45
N ASN A 161 -16.37 23.00 -4.16
CA ASN A 161 -17.34 21.91 -4.09
C ASN A 161 -17.42 21.27 -2.68
N THR A 162 -16.31 21.25 -1.96
CA THR A 162 -16.23 20.66 -0.62
C THR A 162 -16.61 21.61 0.53
N LEU A 163 -17.06 22.82 0.22
CA LEU A 163 -17.65 23.71 1.23
C LEU A 163 -18.94 23.11 1.81
N GLU A 164 -19.76 22.48 0.96
CA GLU A 164 -21.03 21.89 1.33
C GLU A 164 -20.92 20.37 1.63
N PRO A 165 -21.78 19.82 2.51
CA PRO A 165 -21.78 18.42 2.87
C PRO A 165 -21.85 17.46 1.68
N GLU A 166 -22.68 17.75 0.69
CA GLU A 166 -22.88 16.96 -0.53
C GLU A 166 -21.58 16.85 -1.33
N GLY A 167 -20.81 17.92 -1.42
CA GLY A 167 -19.53 17.93 -2.09
C GLY A 167 -18.47 17.10 -1.36
N ARG A 168 -18.50 17.06 -0.03
CA ARG A 168 -17.63 16.19 0.79
C ARG A 168 -17.97 14.70 0.59
N ILE A 169 -19.27 14.39 0.54
CA ILE A 169 -19.75 13.04 0.22
C ILE A 169 -19.29 12.64 -1.20
N ALA A 170 -19.46 13.53 -2.17
CA ALA A 170 -19.02 13.29 -3.56
C ALA A 170 -17.51 13.08 -3.65
N LEU A 171 -16.70 13.87 -2.93
CA LEU A 171 -15.25 13.69 -2.86
C LEU A 171 -14.89 12.29 -2.33
N VAL A 172 -15.44 11.86 -1.20
CA VAL A 172 -15.14 10.55 -0.62
C VAL A 172 -15.59 9.42 -1.54
N LYS A 173 -16.77 9.53 -2.16
CA LYS A 173 -17.22 8.56 -3.17
C LYS A 173 -16.25 8.46 -4.35
N ALA A 174 -15.78 9.58 -4.89
CA ALA A 174 -14.81 9.59 -5.98
C ALA A 174 -13.46 8.96 -5.58
N LEU A 175 -12.98 9.22 -4.34
CA LEU A 175 -11.78 8.61 -3.80
C LEU A 175 -11.91 7.09 -3.65
N LEU A 176 -13.09 6.58 -3.36
CA LEU A 176 -13.38 5.17 -3.14
C LEU A 176 -13.84 4.43 -4.42
N ALA A 177 -14.25 5.13 -5.46
CA ALA A 177 -14.90 4.57 -6.64
C ALA A 177 -13.96 3.70 -7.51
N GLY A 178 -13.12 2.90 -6.99
CA GLY A 178 -12.07 2.09 -7.61
C GLY A 178 -12.42 1.31 -8.90
N LYS A 179 -13.66 1.41 -9.38
CA LYS A 179 -14.05 1.04 -10.76
C LYS A 179 -14.04 2.31 -11.59
N PRO A 180 -13.46 2.29 -12.80
CA PRO A 180 -13.65 3.40 -13.71
C PRO A 180 -15.16 3.59 -13.92
N GLU A 181 -15.70 4.72 -13.47
CA GLU A 181 -16.86 5.29 -14.13
C GLU A 181 -16.53 5.31 -15.63
N PRO A 182 -17.52 5.18 -16.54
CA PRO A 182 -17.21 5.21 -17.97
C PRO A 182 -16.25 6.34 -18.27
N GLU A 183 -15.20 6.08 -19.04
CA GLU A 183 -14.07 7.00 -19.35
C GLU A 183 -14.52 8.45 -19.63
N GLN A 184 -15.75 8.63 -20.09
CA GLN A 184 -16.36 9.95 -20.34
C GLN A 184 -16.75 10.73 -19.07
N ALA A 185 -17.04 10.10 -17.96
CA ALA A 185 -17.39 10.79 -16.72
C ALA A 185 -16.14 11.19 -15.91
N GLU A 186 -15.09 10.40 -15.94
CA GLU A 186 -13.79 10.76 -15.32
C GLU A 186 -13.13 11.94 -16.03
N GLN A 187 -13.32 12.10 -17.35
CA GLN A 187 -12.74 13.19 -18.14
C GLN A 187 -13.50 14.51 -17.98
N SER A 188 -14.71 14.50 -17.45
CA SER A 188 -15.57 15.70 -17.41
C SER A 188 -15.47 16.51 -16.11
N SER A 189 -15.08 15.91 -14.97
CA SER A 189 -14.92 16.64 -13.70
C SER A 189 -13.46 16.94 -13.41
N GLY A 190 -13.17 18.11 -12.82
CA GLY A 190 -11.82 18.47 -12.41
C GLY A 190 -11.21 17.44 -11.45
N LEU A 191 -12.01 16.91 -10.51
CA LEU A 191 -11.57 15.87 -9.60
C LEU A 191 -11.18 14.57 -10.35
N GLY A 192 -11.97 14.12 -11.34
CA GLY A 192 -11.64 12.94 -12.13
C GLY A 192 -10.33 13.11 -12.92
N GLN A 193 -10.14 14.28 -13.55
CA GLN A 193 -8.89 14.61 -14.24
C GLN A 193 -7.69 14.57 -13.28
N PHE A 194 -7.83 15.11 -12.07
CA PHE A 194 -6.79 15.08 -11.05
C PHE A 194 -6.45 13.66 -10.59
N LEU A 195 -7.44 12.82 -10.35
CA LEU A 195 -7.21 11.42 -9.97
C LEU A 195 -6.51 10.63 -11.09
N ALA A 196 -6.88 10.87 -12.34
CA ALA A 196 -6.18 10.28 -13.51
C ALA A 196 -4.73 10.77 -13.61
N PHE A 197 -4.48 12.07 -13.39
CA PHE A 197 -3.13 12.63 -13.32
C PHE A 197 -2.27 11.97 -12.24
N ARG A 198 -2.83 11.73 -11.05
CA ARG A 198 -2.12 11.01 -9.97
C ARG A 198 -1.74 9.59 -10.38
N LYS A 199 -2.63 8.85 -11.03
CA LYS A 199 -2.34 7.51 -11.54
C LYS A 199 -1.17 7.54 -12.53
N ARG A 200 -1.18 8.44 -13.51
CA ARG A 200 -0.07 8.61 -14.47
C ARG A 200 1.25 8.92 -13.77
N SER A 201 1.24 9.83 -12.80
CA SER A 201 2.45 10.22 -12.05
C SER A 201 3.08 9.04 -11.28
N VAL A 202 2.26 8.16 -10.71
CA VAL A 202 2.74 6.94 -10.03
C VAL A 202 3.27 5.93 -11.05
N GLN A 203 2.61 5.77 -12.20
CA GLN A 203 3.06 4.89 -13.28
C GLN A 203 4.39 5.32 -13.87
N ASP A 204 4.61 6.62 -14.05
CA ASP A 204 5.85 7.16 -14.63
C ASP A 204 7.05 6.84 -13.75
N ILE A 205 6.97 7.11 -12.44
CA ILE A 205 8.06 6.78 -11.52
C ILE A 205 8.29 5.27 -11.40
N LEU A 206 7.22 4.47 -11.36
CA LEU A 206 7.34 3.02 -11.34
C LEU A 206 7.99 2.49 -12.62
N THR A 207 7.65 3.06 -13.78
CA THR A 207 8.25 2.68 -15.06
C THR A 207 9.75 2.97 -15.07
N LEU A 208 10.16 4.16 -14.64
CA LEU A 208 11.57 4.56 -14.52
C LEU A 208 12.36 3.57 -13.67
N ILE A 209 11.86 3.26 -12.48
CA ILE A 209 12.53 2.37 -11.52
C ILE A 209 12.55 0.91 -12.02
N SER A 210 11.42 0.43 -12.52
CA SER A 210 11.34 -0.95 -13.03
C SER A 210 12.26 -1.20 -14.22
N GLN A 211 12.44 -0.21 -15.08
CA GLN A 211 13.39 -0.30 -16.20
C GLN A 211 14.82 -0.49 -15.69
N ALA A 212 15.28 0.32 -14.76
CA ALA A 212 16.63 0.20 -14.17
C ALA A 212 16.88 -1.18 -13.53
N LEU A 213 15.89 -1.70 -12.80
CA LEU A 213 15.99 -3.02 -12.17
C LEU A 213 15.99 -4.16 -13.19
N ARG A 214 15.21 -4.05 -14.28
CA ARG A 214 15.22 -5.04 -15.39
C ARG A 214 16.53 -5.05 -16.15
N GLU A 215 17.12 -3.90 -16.41
CA GLU A 215 18.44 -3.79 -17.04
C GLU A 215 19.53 -4.46 -16.19
N ALA A 216 19.37 -4.45 -14.86
CA ALA A 216 20.23 -5.15 -13.93
C ALA A 216 19.84 -6.65 -13.72
N HIS A 217 18.86 -7.19 -14.46
CA HIS A 217 18.36 -8.56 -14.35
C HIS A 217 17.87 -8.94 -12.92
N LEU A 218 17.28 -8.01 -12.20
CA LEU A 218 16.78 -8.18 -10.85
C LEU A 218 15.27 -8.43 -10.85
N GLU A 219 14.82 -9.28 -9.94
CA GLU A 219 13.39 -9.55 -9.72
C GLU A 219 12.70 -8.34 -9.09
N ILE A 220 11.47 -8.06 -9.53
CA ILE A 220 10.68 -6.91 -9.10
C ILE A 220 9.35 -7.37 -8.49
N GLY A 221 9.23 -7.29 -7.18
CA GLY A 221 7.95 -7.36 -6.48
C GLY A 221 7.42 -5.96 -6.19
N LEU A 222 6.12 -5.79 -6.08
CA LEU A 222 5.49 -4.52 -5.75
C LEU A 222 4.49 -4.68 -4.60
N ASP A 223 4.56 -3.79 -3.61
CA ASP A 223 3.55 -3.66 -2.57
C ASP A 223 2.46 -2.68 -3.02
N SER A 224 1.29 -3.19 -3.32
CA SER A 224 0.14 -2.35 -3.66
C SER A 224 -0.68 -2.05 -2.42
N TYR A 225 -1.32 -0.90 -2.43
CA TYR A 225 -2.36 -0.58 -1.45
C TYR A 225 -3.50 -1.58 -1.51
N SER A 226 -4.42 -1.52 -0.52
CA SER A 226 -5.61 -2.38 -0.52
C SER A 226 -6.36 -2.24 -1.84
N PRO A 227 -6.68 -3.33 -2.54
CA PRO A 227 -7.25 -3.31 -3.90
C PRO A 227 -8.41 -2.34 -4.10
N SER A 228 -9.39 -2.36 -3.18
CA SER A 228 -10.56 -1.46 -3.22
C SER A 228 -10.22 0.01 -2.93
N LEU A 229 -9.04 0.31 -2.40
CA LEU A 229 -8.60 1.64 -1.98
C LEU A 229 -7.44 2.20 -2.83
N THR A 230 -6.94 1.46 -3.81
CA THR A 230 -5.81 1.87 -4.67
C THR A 230 -6.03 3.22 -5.32
N HIS A 231 -7.24 3.50 -5.72
CA HIS A 231 -7.63 4.74 -6.38
C HIS A 231 -7.34 5.99 -5.53
N MET A 232 -7.56 5.91 -4.21
CA MET A 232 -7.29 7.01 -3.27
C MET A 232 -5.83 7.46 -3.28
N VAL A 233 -4.91 6.57 -3.61
CA VAL A 233 -3.46 6.82 -3.53
C VAL A 233 -2.78 6.89 -4.90
N GLY A 234 -3.56 6.95 -5.97
CA GLY A 234 -3.05 7.05 -7.34
C GLY A 234 -2.45 5.76 -7.88
N GLN A 235 -2.81 4.60 -7.34
CA GLN A 235 -2.42 3.31 -7.87
C GLN A 235 -3.49 2.73 -8.80
N GLU A 236 -3.06 1.99 -9.81
CA GLU A 236 -3.91 1.22 -10.71
C GLU A 236 -3.28 -0.16 -10.95
N LEU A 237 -3.89 -1.20 -10.38
CA LEU A 237 -3.30 -2.56 -10.34
C LEU A 237 -2.98 -3.11 -11.72
N LYS A 238 -3.88 -2.92 -12.70
CA LYS A 238 -3.69 -3.44 -14.06
C LYS A 238 -2.40 -2.92 -14.69
N THR A 239 -2.23 -1.62 -14.77
CA THR A 239 -1.08 -1.00 -15.42
C THR A 239 0.22 -1.14 -14.62
N MET A 240 0.14 -1.16 -13.27
CA MET A 240 1.29 -1.40 -12.41
C MET A 240 1.78 -2.84 -12.52
N SER A 241 0.88 -3.82 -12.68
CA SER A 241 1.23 -5.22 -12.83
C SER A 241 2.04 -5.51 -14.11
N GLU A 242 1.91 -4.69 -15.14
CA GLU A 242 2.71 -4.79 -16.37
C GLU A 242 4.20 -4.40 -16.18
N ARG A 243 4.54 -3.79 -15.06
CA ARG A 243 5.86 -3.23 -14.77
C ARG A 243 6.70 -4.09 -13.82
N VAL A 244 6.13 -5.15 -13.25
CA VAL A 244 6.74 -5.95 -12.19
C VAL A 244 6.54 -7.44 -12.45
N ASP A 245 7.21 -8.31 -11.68
CA ASP A 245 7.11 -9.76 -11.85
C ASP A 245 5.98 -10.35 -11.00
N TRP A 246 5.64 -9.70 -9.89
CA TRP A 246 4.54 -10.08 -9.01
C TRP A 246 4.10 -8.90 -8.13
N ILE A 247 2.86 -8.95 -7.63
CA ILE A 247 2.30 -7.93 -6.74
C ILE A 247 1.84 -8.56 -5.44
N LYS A 248 2.16 -7.92 -4.32
CA LYS A 248 1.50 -8.16 -3.05
C LYS A 248 0.38 -7.14 -2.87
N LEU A 249 -0.81 -7.61 -2.58
CA LEU A 249 -2.00 -6.83 -2.25
C LEU A 249 -2.04 -6.61 -0.73
N MET A 250 -2.14 -5.39 -0.23
CA MET A 250 -2.30 -5.12 1.21
C MET A 250 -3.72 -5.46 1.66
N THR A 251 -4.05 -6.74 1.75
CA THR A 251 -5.36 -7.24 2.21
C THR A 251 -5.42 -7.35 3.74
N TYR A 252 -4.99 -6.28 4.43
CA TYR A 252 -4.93 -6.23 5.90
C TYR A 252 -6.30 -5.97 6.49
N ALA A 253 -6.98 -7.05 6.88
CA ALA A 253 -8.36 -7.05 7.34
C ALA A 253 -8.55 -6.58 8.79
N HIS A 254 -7.50 -6.65 9.62
CA HIS A 254 -7.55 -6.42 11.07
C HIS A 254 -6.56 -5.37 11.56
N THR A 255 -5.91 -4.65 10.64
CA THR A 255 -4.87 -3.68 10.99
C THR A 255 -5.45 -2.28 11.19
N LEU A 256 -5.20 -1.70 12.37
CA LEU A 256 -5.54 -0.32 12.75
C LEU A 256 -4.32 0.61 12.66
N ALA A 257 -3.59 0.51 11.55
CA ALA A 257 -2.45 1.36 11.22
C ALA A 257 -2.48 1.69 9.71
N PRO A 258 -1.69 2.67 9.24
CA PRO A 258 -1.70 3.06 7.82
C PRO A 258 -1.59 1.87 6.86
N ALA A 259 -2.42 1.90 5.82
CA ALA A 259 -2.65 0.84 4.84
C ALA A 259 -3.46 -0.37 5.33
N GLY A 260 -3.88 -0.43 6.58
CA GLY A 260 -4.91 -1.35 7.04
C GLY A 260 -6.30 -0.88 6.59
N ILE A 261 -7.12 -1.77 6.05
CA ILE A 261 -8.44 -1.38 5.53
C ILE A 261 -9.32 -0.78 6.64
N PRO A 262 -9.41 -1.37 7.85
CA PRO A 262 -10.18 -0.76 8.94
C PRO A 262 -9.67 0.62 9.35
N PHE A 263 -8.35 0.86 9.31
CA PHE A 263 -7.77 2.15 9.61
C PHE A 263 -8.19 3.23 8.60
N GLU A 264 -8.05 2.93 7.31
CA GLU A 264 -8.37 3.86 6.23
C GLU A 264 -9.86 4.19 6.19
N LEU A 265 -10.71 3.18 6.30
CA LEU A 265 -12.16 3.38 6.37
C LEU A 265 -12.59 4.16 7.62
N SER A 266 -11.92 3.95 8.75
CA SER A 266 -12.17 4.70 9.99
C SER A 266 -11.87 6.19 9.85
N GLY A 267 -10.81 6.55 9.12
CA GLY A 267 -10.49 7.95 8.82
C GLY A 267 -11.60 8.64 8.01
N LEU A 268 -12.03 7.99 6.92
CA LEU A 268 -13.12 8.51 6.09
C LEU A 268 -14.46 8.56 6.81
N LEU A 269 -14.76 7.53 7.62
CA LEU A 269 -15.95 7.51 8.47
C LEU A 269 -15.98 8.72 9.41
N HIS A 270 -14.88 8.93 10.14
CA HIS A 270 -14.76 10.08 11.05
C HIS A 270 -14.95 11.41 10.30
N TYR A 271 -14.29 11.57 9.15
CA TYR A 271 -14.41 12.78 8.34
C TYR A 271 -15.87 13.05 7.93
N LEU A 272 -16.56 12.06 7.33
CA LEU A 272 -17.94 12.26 6.87
C LEU A 272 -18.93 12.45 8.03
N SER A 273 -18.79 11.68 9.12
CA SER A 273 -19.69 11.78 10.28
C SER A 273 -19.56 13.12 11.01
N THR A 274 -18.38 13.75 10.96
CA THR A 274 -18.15 15.05 11.64
C THR A 274 -18.39 16.27 10.77
N THR A 275 -18.38 16.08 9.43
CA THR A 275 -18.48 17.20 8.47
C THR A 275 -19.72 17.20 7.60
N THR A 276 -20.58 16.16 7.75
CA THR A 276 -21.86 16.04 7.04
C THR A 276 -22.99 15.71 8.00
N HIS A 277 -24.19 15.53 7.47
CA HIS A 277 -25.39 15.13 8.23
C HIS A 277 -25.56 13.61 8.35
N LEU A 278 -24.63 12.81 7.77
CA LEU A 278 -24.73 11.36 7.77
C LEU A 278 -24.34 10.75 9.11
N GLY A 279 -25.16 9.84 9.61
CA GLY A 279 -24.83 9.00 10.75
C GLY A 279 -23.82 7.92 10.37
N GLU A 280 -23.19 7.33 11.39
CA GLU A 280 -22.13 6.31 11.24
C GLU A 280 -22.56 5.12 10.34
N GLU A 281 -23.74 4.56 10.58
CA GLU A 281 -24.29 3.46 9.80
C GLU A 281 -24.46 3.84 8.32
N GLN A 282 -25.00 5.03 8.04
CA GLN A 282 -25.18 5.54 6.68
C GLN A 282 -23.85 5.73 5.94
N VAL A 283 -22.81 6.21 6.66
CA VAL A 283 -21.47 6.37 6.08
C VAL A 283 -20.85 5.01 5.76
N LEU A 284 -20.96 4.03 6.67
CA LEU A 284 -20.45 2.67 6.44
C LEU A 284 -21.18 1.99 5.27
N GLU A 285 -22.51 2.13 5.20
CA GLU A 285 -23.29 1.62 4.06
C GLU A 285 -22.85 2.27 2.75
N LEU A 286 -22.72 3.60 2.71
CA LEU A 286 -22.26 4.35 1.54
C LEU A 286 -20.88 3.88 1.09
N MET A 287 -19.92 3.76 2.01
CA MET A 287 -18.57 3.30 1.70
C MET A 287 -18.60 1.86 1.20
N GLY A 288 -19.29 0.95 1.90
CA GLY A 288 -19.40 -0.46 1.52
C GLY A 288 -20.01 -0.65 0.12
N GLN A 289 -21.05 0.10 -0.21
CA GLN A 289 -21.66 0.10 -1.54
C GLN A 289 -20.68 0.62 -2.60
N THR A 290 -19.95 1.69 -2.28
CA THR A 290 -18.98 2.32 -3.22
C THR A 290 -17.81 1.39 -3.55
N ILE A 291 -17.22 0.74 -2.55
CA ILE A 291 -16.08 -0.20 -2.76
C ILE A 291 -16.52 -1.63 -3.08
N GLY A 292 -17.80 -1.95 -2.98
CA GLY A 292 -18.34 -3.28 -3.25
C GLY A 292 -18.05 -4.33 -2.17
N LEU A 293 -17.71 -3.90 -0.94
CA LEU A 293 -17.42 -4.78 0.20
C LEU A 293 -18.53 -4.75 1.25
N PRO A 294 -18.90 -5.90 1.84
CA PRO A 294 -19.76 -5.91 3.01
C PRO A 294 -19.00 -5.39 4.23
N LEU A 295 -19.33 -4.17 4.66
CA LEU A 295 -18.76 -3.56 5.86
C LEU A 295 -19.66 -3.84 7.08
N PRO A 296 -19.09 -3.83 8.32
CA PRO A 296 -19.90 -3.87 9.53
C PRO A 296 -20.77 -2.61 9.66
N THR A 297 -21.81 -2.70 10.48
CA THR A 297 -22.80 -1.60 10.66
C THR A 297 -22.38 -0.56 11.69
N SER A 298 -21.28 -0.80 12.42
CA SER A 298 -20.77 0.13 13.42
C SER A 298 -19.26 0.29 13.35
N PHE A 299 -18.77 1.45 13.80
CA PHE A 299 -17.34 1.72 13.93
C PHE A 299 -16.67 0.81 14.98
N GLY A 300 -17.40 0.50 16.06
CA GLY A 300 -16.92 -0.43 17.06
C GLY A 300 -16.58 -1.78 16.48
N SER A 301 -17.51 -2.39 15.72
CA SER A 301 -17.28 -3.68 15.06
C SER A 301 -16.14 -3.60 14.03
N LEU A 302 -16.09 -2.53 13.23
CA LEU A 302 -14.98 -2.35 12.28
C LEU A 302 -13.62 -2.30 12.98
N LYS A 303 -13.54 -1.67 14.14
CA LYS A 303 -12.32 -1.53 14.92
C LYS A 303 -11.94 -2.80 15.70
N GLU A 304 -12.93 -3.50 16.24
CA GLU A 304 -12.68 -4.66 17.12
C GLU A 304 -12.56 -5.97 16.35
N GLU A 305 -13.37 -6.14 15.32
CA GLU A 305 -13.46 -7.37 14.53
C GLU A 305 -12.74 -7.27 13.18
N GLY A 306 -12.53 -6.05 12.66
CA GLY A 306 -11.99 -5.82 11.32
C GLY A 306 -13.00 -6.17 10.23
N LEU A 307 -12.51 -6.66 9.09
CA LEU A 307 -13.35 -7.13 7.99
C LEU A 307 -13.72 -8.60 8.17
N SER A 308 -14.96 -8.93 7.76
CA SER A 308 -15.39 -10.33 7.72
C SER A 308 -14.60 -11.13 6.67
N PRO A 309 -14.48 -12.47 6.81
CA PRO A 309 -13.86 -13.32 5.80
C PRO A 309 -14.47 -13.19 4.40
N LEU A 310 -15.78 -12.88 4.31
CA LEU A 310 -16.44 -12.61 3.03
C LEU A 310 -15.97 -11.29 2.40
N ALA A 311 -15.78 -10.26 3.20
CA ALA A 311 -15.23 -8.99 2.71
C ALA A 311 -13.78 -9.17 2.26
N LEU A 312 -12.97 -9.89 3.03
CA LEU A 312 -11.58 -10.20 2.69
C LEU A 312 -11.47 -11.04 1.40
N GLU A 313 -12.35 -12.02 1.20
CA GLU A 313 -12.41 -12.82 -0.03
C GLU A 313 -12.70 -11.94 -1.26
N LYS A 314 -13.69 -11.05 -1.16
CA LYS A 314 -14.03 -10.11 -2.25
C LYS A 314 -12.88 -9.14 -2.53
N GLU A 315 -12.26 -8.61 -1.49
CA GLU A 315 -11.11 -7.71 -1.59
C GLU A 315 -9.92 -8.36 -2.30
N ALA A 316 -9.53 -9.54 -1.85
CA ALA A 316 -8.45 -10.30 -2.46
C ALA A 316 -8.78 -10.70 -3.91
N LYS A 317 -10.02 -11.14 -4.17
CA LYS A 317 -10.47 -11.52 -5.52
C LYS A 317 -10.43 -10.34 -6.48
N PHE A 318 -10.89 -9.17 -6.04
CA PHE A 318 -10.82 -7.96 -6.85
C PHE A 318 -9.37 -7.65 -7.27
N GLY A 319 -8.42 -7.72 -6.33
CA GLY A 319 -7.00 -7.49 -6.64
C GLY A 319 -6.40 -8.56 -7.56
N VAL A 320 -6.73 -9.84 -7.36
CA VAL A 320 -6.27 -10.95 -8.20
C VAL A 320 -6.76 -10.78 -9.65
N GLU A 321 -8.05 -10.45 -9.84
CA GLU A 321 -8.65 -10.26 -11.17
C GLU A 321 -8.13 -9.00 -11.88
N ALA A 322 -7.65 -8.00 -11.15
CA ALA A 322 -7.12 -6.77 -11.71
C ALA A 322 -5.66 -6.89 -12.20
N CYS A 323 -4.91 -7.89 -11.74
CA CYS A 323 -3.48 -8.03 -12.05
C CYS A 323 -3.24 -8.98 -13.23
N SER A 324 -2.24 -8.65 -14.07
CA SER A 324 -1.75 -9.49 -15.17
C SER A 324 -0.59 -10.42 -14.78
N VAL A 325 -0.05 -10.27 -13.58
CA VAL A 325 1.03 -11.07 -12.98
C VAL A 325 0.54 -11.75 -11.71
N PRO A 326 1.30 -12.72 -11.13
CA PRO A 326 0.93 -13.34 -9.87
C PRO A 326 0.63 -12.31 -8.77
N ALA A 327 -0.58 -12.35 -8.22
CA ALA A 327 -1.01 -11.50 -7.12
C ALA A 327 -1.04 -12.31 -5.82
N LEU A 328 -0.26 -11.86 -4.83
CA LEU A 328 -0.14 -12.45 -3.50
C LEU A 328 -1.01 -11.68 -2.52
N ALA A 329 -1.80 -12.35 -1.71
CA ALA A 329 -2.51 -11.67 -0.62
C ALA A 329 -1.53 -11.35 0.52
N GLY A 330 -1.48 -10.10 0.93
CA GLY A 330 -0.77 -9.65 2.11
C GLY A 330 -1.59 -9.97 3.36
N MET A 331 -1.01 -10.71 4.29
CA MET A 331 -1.67 -11.10 5.53
C MET A 331 -0.83 -10.68 6.73
N GLU A 332 -1.43 -9.96 7.66
CA GLU A 332 -0.83 -9.69 8.96
C GLU A 332 -0.83 -10.96 9.82
N LEU A 333 0.34 -11.32 10.36
CA LEU A 333 0.51 -12.43 11.31
C LEU A 333 1.29 -11.98 12.56
N VAL A 334 1.09 -10.76 12.98
CA VAL A 334 1.70 -10.19 14.18
C VAL A 334 0.61 -9.66 15.11
N GLU A 335 0.93 -9.62 16.38
CA GLU A 335 0.07 -9.05 17.40
C GLU A 335 0.77 -7.84 18.01
N PHE A 336 0.17 -6.66 17.82
CA PHE A 336 0.64 -5.41 18.41
C PHE A 336 -0.52 -4.68 19.07
N GLU A 337 -0.37 -4.37 20.34
CA GLU A 337 -1.39 -3.66 21.12
C GLU A 337 -1.84 -2.37 20.41
N GLY A 338 -3.16 -2.21 20.24
CA GLY A 338 -3.76 -1.06 19.56
C GLY A 338 -3.58 -1.00 18.05
N VAL A 339 -2.94 -2.00 17.42
CA VAL A 339 -2.70 -2.06 15.98
C VAL A 339 -3.31 -3.31 15.35
N THR A 340 -2.97 -4.48 15.86
CA THR A 340 -3.51 -5.76 15.36
C THR A 340 -3.78 -6.69 16.51
N ARG A 341 -4.96 -7.33 16.49
CA ARG A 341 -5.30 -8.42 17.38
C ARG A 341 -5.85 -9.57 16.55
N LEU A 342 -5.23 -10.73 16.64
CA LEU A 342 -5.59 -11.92 15.88
C LEU A 342 -5.83 -13.10 16.82
N ILE A 343 -6.77 -13.96 16.43
CA ILE A 343 -7.00 -15.25 17.08
C ILE A 343 -6.91 -16.38 16.05
N PRO A 344 -6.51 -17.61 16.46
CA PRO A 344 -6.30 -18.71 15.52
C PRO A 344 -7.48 -19.02 14.61
N ASP A 345 -8.70 -18.96 15.10
CA ASP A 345 -9.90 -19.23 14.29
C ASP A 345 -10.14 -18.18 13.22
N GLN A 346 -9.86 -16.91 13.53
CA GLN A 346 -9.91 -15.81 12.57
C GLN A 346 -8.83 -15.98 11.49
N ILE A 347 -7.58 -16.29 11.88
CA ILE A 347 -6.50 -16.60 10.94
C ILE A 347 -6.91 -17.73 9.99
N ARG A 348 -7.56 -18.80 10.52
CA ARG A 348 -8.07 -19.91 9.67
C ARG A 348 -9.11 -19.43 8.67
N ALA A 349 -10.08 -18.64 9.12
CA ALA A 349 -11.16 -18.13 8.27
C ALA A 349 -10.62 -17.23 7.15
N ASP A 350 -9.67 -16.37 7.47
CA ASP A 350 -9.01 -15.46 6.52
C ASP A 350 -8.16 -16.19 5.50
N LEU A 351 -7.37 -17.17 5.93
CA LEU A 351 -6.60 -18.04 5.02
C LEU A 351 -7.51 -18.78 4.02
N MET A 352 -8.66 -19.26 4.50
CA MET A 352 -9.65 -19.90 3.62
C MET A 352 -10.29 -18.92 2.64
N ALA A 353 -10.58 -17.70 3.08
CA ALA A 353 -11.10 -16.63 2.22
C ALA A 353 -10.11 -16.25 1.13
N ILE A 354 -8.85 -16.02 1.48
CA ILE A 354 -7.76 -15.71 0.53
C ILE A 354 -7.58 -16.86 -0.48
N LYS A 355 -7.64 -18.10 -0.02
CA LYS A 355 -7.54 -19.27 -0.90
C LYS A 355 -8.68 -19.35 -1.90
N ARG A 356 -9.94 -19.08 -1.47
CA ARG A 356 -11.10 -19.02 -2.37
C ARG A 356 -11.05 -17.87 -3.36
N ALA A 357 -10.40 -16.76 -2.99
CA ALA A 357 -10.16 -15.63 -3.88
C ALA A 357 -9.21 -15.95 -5.05
N GLY A 358 -8.50 -17.07 -5.01
CA GLY A 358 -7.58 -17.49 -6.08
C GLY A 358 -6.23 -16.78 -6.04
N SER A 359 -5.81 -16.27 -4.87
CA SER A 359 -4.47 -15.67 -4.71
C SER A 359 -3.36 -16.66 -5.09
N ALA A 360 -2.36 -16.18 -5.84
CA ALA A 360 -1.20 -16.99 -6.26
C ALA A 360 -0.31 -17.43 -5.10
N GLY A 361 -0.45 -16.78 -3.92
CA GLY A 361 0.29 -17.09 -2.71
C GLY A 361 -0.01 -16.10 -1.61
N LEU A 362 0.80 -16.15 -0.55
CA LEU A 362 0.73 -15.25 0.60
C LEU A 362 2.02 -14.45 0.74
N ALA A 363 1.90 -13.19 1.09
CA ALA A 363 2.98 -12.38 1.63
C ALA A 363 2.68 -12.07 3.11
N ILE A 364 3.39 -12.78 3.99
CA ILE A 364 3.16 -12.68 5.43
C ILE A 364 3.86 -11.43 5.98
N SER A 365 3.15 -10.62 6.70
CA SER A 365 3.57 -9.33 7.25
C SER A 365 3.44 -9.31 8.76
N TRP A 366 4.24 -8.55 9.52
CA TRP A 366 5.18 -7.58 8.96
C TRP A 366 6.63 -7.96 9.28
N ASP A 367 6.91 -8.41 10.50
CA ASP A 367 8.26 -8.70 10.96
C ASP A 367 8.33 -10.14 11.44
N LEU A 368 9.12 -10.95 10.74
CA LEU A 368 9.32 -12.37 11.04
C LEU A 368 9.71 -12.62 12.51
N LEU A 369 10.42 -11.69 13.14
CA LEU A 369 10.85 -11.86 14.54
C LEU A 369 9.66 -11.84 15.51
N HIS A 370 8.60 -11.12 15.17
CA HIS A 370 7.37 -11.00 15.96
C HIS A 370 6.29 -12.02 15.59
N ILE A 371 6.42 -12.72 14.45
CA ILE A 371 5.45 -13.72 14.05
C ILE A 371 5.59 -14.97 14.94
N PRO A 372 4.52 -15.42 15.63
CA PRO A 372 4.53 -16.68 16.38
C PRO A 372 4.77 -17.88 15.45
N LEU A 373 5.70 -18.76 15.81
CA LEU A 373 6.03 -19.93 14.97
C LEU A 373 4.83 -20.88 14.80
N ASP A 374 3.96 -20.98 15.80
CA ASP A 374 2.75 -21.81 15.74
C ASP A 374 1.74 -21.28 14.71
N TRP A 375 1.72 -19.97 14.46
CA TRP A 375 0.89 -19.39 13.40
C TRP A 375 1.42 -19.74 12.01
N LEU A 376 2.72 -19.91 11.85
CA LEU A 376 3.31 -20.42 10.60
C LEU A 376 2.90 -21.88 10.34
N VAL A 377 2.83 -22.71 11.40
CA VAL A 377 2.29 -24.08 11.30
C VAL A 377 0.82 -24.04 10.87
N LEU A 378 0.03 -23.13 11.44
CA LEU A 378 -1.37 -22.95 11.08
C LEU A 378 -1.53 -22.55 9.59
N VAL A 379 -0.71 -21.61 9.10
CA VAL A 379 -0.68 -21.25 7.67
C VAL A 379 -0.35 -22.47 6.81
N ARG A 380 0.66 -23.23 7.16
CA ARG A 380 1.03 -24.47 6.45
C ARG A 380 -0.12 -25.46 6.35
N GLN A 381 -0.81 -25.71 7.47
CA GLN A 381 -1.92 -26.66 7.54
C GLN A 381 -3.12 -26.21 6.69
N VAL A 382 -3.52 -24.95 6.84
CA VAL A 382 -4.74 -24.43 6.22
C VAL A 382 -4.51 -24.07 4.75
N TYR A 383 -3.47 -23.29 4.48
CA TYR A 383 -3.26 -22.76 3.14
C TYR A 383 -2.59 -23.77 2.20
N LEU A 384 -1.55 -24.47 2.66
CA LEU A 384 -0.86 -25.48 1.85
C LEU A 384 -1.49 -26.88 1.94
N GLY A 385 -2.39 -27.14 2.89
CA GLY A 385 -2.99 -28.45 3.10
C GLY A 385 -1.98 -29.53 3.52
N LYS A 386 -0.91 -29.14 4.21
CA LYS A 386 0.16 -30.04 4.66
C LYS A 386 0.17 -30.11 6.18
N SER A 387 0.08 -31.33 6.71
CA SER A 387 0.21 -31.63 8.16
C SER A 387 1.63 -31.40 8.65
#